data_bfc20e5381181354ce061408a1538812
#
_entry.id   bfc20e5381181354ce061408a1538812
#
_cell.length_a   1.000
_cell.length_b   1.000
_cell.length_c   1.000
_cell.angle_alpha   90.00
_cell.angle_beta   90.00
_cell.angle_gamma   90.00
#
_symmetry.space_group_name_H-M   'P 1'
#
loop_
_entity.id
_entity.type
_entity.pdbx_description
1 polymer ?
#
loop_
_entity_poly.entity_id
_entity_poly.type
_entity_poly.pdbx_seq_one_letter_code
_entity_poly.pdbx_strand_id
1 'polypeptide(L)'
;MRRSPLLRSRVVAAVAVAALAVGACGDEGPISGPGTLTAVVSSPNGSEGAAVVTLIGEGVGAVTALDGWLFEERIADGVRVMVVNDQAGPLRFQVALADTTQRPVGTVEEVAGPDDVLRSLATAGYTVEFIR
;
A
#
# COMPACT_ATOMS: atom_id res chain seq x y z
N MET A 1 63.53 -15.21 57.94
CA MET A 1 63.65 -13.80 57.56
C MET A 1 63.21 -13.65 56.12
N ARG A 2 62.33 -12.71 55.94
CA ARG A 2 61.89 -12.11 54.63
C ARG A 2 60.88 -12.95 53.90
N ARG A 3 59.68 -12.71 54.13
CA ARG A 3 58.77 -11.64 53.81
C ARG A 3 58.54 -11.56 52.29
N SER A 4 57.55 -12.23 51.90
CA SER A 4 56.85 -11.98 50.66
C SER A 4 55.84 -10.87 50.84
N PRO A 5 55.73 -10.00 49.95
CA PRO A 5 54.54 -9.18 49.87
C PRO A 5 53.70 -9.52 48.61
N LEU A 6 52.51 -9.87 48.93
CA LEU A 6 51.35 -9.26 48.33
C LEU A 6 51.17 -9.41 46.83
N LEU A 7 50.57 -10.53 46.56
CA LEU A 7 49.72 -10.61 45.38
C LEU A 7 48.43 -9.87 45.72
N ARG A 8 48.39 -8.62 45.41
CA ARG A 8 47.14 -7.87 45.43
C ARG A 8 46.40 -8.14 44.16
N SER A 9 45.43 -8.96 44.35
CA SER A 9 44.23 -9.02 43.56
C SER A 9 43.93 -7.73 42.85
N ARG A 10 44.01 -7.78 41.56
CA ARG A 10 43.31 -6.85 40.70
C ARG A 10 42.12 -7.54 40.05
N VAL A 11 41.16 -7.77 40.88
CA VAL A 11 39.81 -7.90 40.42
C VAL A 11 39.34 -6.48 40.18
N VAL A 12 39.54 -6.01 39.01
CA VAL A 12 38.94 -4.78 38.54
C VAL A 12 38.04 -5.13 37.39
N ALA A 13 36.78 -5.16 37.73
CA ALA A 13 35.71 -4.58 36.99
C ALA A 13 35.69 -4.90 35.50
N ALA A 14 35.20 -6.04 35.19
CA ALA A 14 34.46 -6.25 33.96
C ALA A 14 32.96 -6.15 34.28
N VAL A 15 32.58 -5.03 34.86
CA VAL A 15 31.19 -4.64 34.99
C VAL A 15 31.00 -3.47 34.10
N ALA A 16 29.91 -3.52 33.39
CA ALA A 16 29.38 -2.47 32.56
C ALA A 16 29.92 -2.44 31.15
N VAL A 17 29.29 -3.17 30.29
CA VAL A 17 28.66 -2.62 29.05
C VAL A 17 27.69 -3.66 28.53
N ALA A 18 26.78 -4.07 29.34
CA ALA A 18 25.60 -4.80 28.92
C ALA A 18 24.34 -3.97 29.19
N ALA A 19 24.40 -2.72 28.82
CA ALA A 19 23.23 -1.86 28.82
C ALA A 19 23.38 -0.96 27.64
N LEU A 20 22.53 -1.12 26.70
CA LEU A 20 22.04 -0.14 25.72
C LEU A 20 21.75 -0.79 24.36
N ALA A 21 21.20 -1.96 24.40
CA ALA A 21 20.39 -2.40 23.27
C ALA A 21 18.91 -2.30 23.66
N VAL A 22 18.55 -1.21 24.32
CA VAL A 22 17.17 -0.92 24.61
C VAL A 22 16.68 0.00 23.50
N GLY A 23 15.91 -0.60 22.62
CA GLY A 23 14.79 0.08 22.02
C GLY A 23 15.12 1.15 21.03
N ALA A 24 15.50 0.78 19.88
CA ALA A 24 15.00 1.47 18.73
C ALA A 24 13.76 0.72 18.20
N CYS A 25 12.75 0.58 19.02
CA CYS A 25 11.38 0.58 18.52
C CYS A 25 11.10 2.04 18.20
N GLY A 26 11.68 2.52 17.10
CA GLY A 26 11.26 3.76 16.50
C GLY A 26 9.79 3.59 16.16
N ASP A 27 8.95 4.53 16.57
CA ASP A 27 7.71 4.80 15.88
C ASP A 27 8.08 5.01 14.42
N GLU A 28 8.02 3.94 13.65
CA GLU A 28 8.06 4.06 12.21
C GLU A 28 6.73 4.71 11.84
N GLY A 29 6.77 6.01 11.71
CA GLY A 29 5.69 6.78 11.12
C GLY A 29 5.34 6.19 9.75
N PRO A 30 4.24 6.62 9.14
CA PRO A 30 3.85 6.10 7.83
C PRO A 30 5.02 6.21 6.86
N ILE A 31 5.39 5.09 6.24
CA ILE A 31 6.48 5.03 5.29
C ILE A 31 6.12 5.96 4.13
N SER A 32 6.82 7.09 4.04
CA SER A 32 6.69 8.06 2.96
C SER A 32 7.62 7.72 1.80
N GLY A 33 7.33 8.31 0.65
CA GLY A 33 8.14 8.14 -0.54
C GLY A 33 7.56 7.18 -1.57
N PRO A 34 8.33 6.92 -2.66
CA PRO A 34 7.85 6.12 -3.77
C PRO A 34 7.45 4.70 -3.36
N GLY A 35 6.38 4.20 -3.95
CA GLY A 35 5.91 2.84 -3.71
C GLY A 35 4.67 2.52 -4.52
N THR A 36 4.11 1.36 -4.24
CA THR A 36 2.94 0.85 -4.93
C THR A 36 1.84 0.55 -3.93
N LEU A 37 0.63 0.97 -4.25
CA LEU A 37 -0.58 0.59 -3.53
C LEU A 37 -1.46 -0.28 -4.42
N THR A 38 -2.28 -1.12 -3.80
CA THR A 38 -3.34 -1.85 -4.47
C THR A 38 -4.62 -1.03 -4.39
N ALA A 39 -5.17 -0.69 -5.54
CA ALA A 39 -6.51 -0.11 -5.66
C ALA A 39 -7.52 -1.26 -5.76
N VAL A 40 -8.55 -1.19 -4.94
CA VAL A 40 -9.66 -2.17 -4.91
C VAL A 40 -10.95 -1.43 -5.17
N VAL A 41 -11.70 -1.86 -6.17
CA VAL A 41 -13.05 -1.36 -6.43
C VAL A 41 -14.01 -2.12 -5.53
N SER A 42 -14.60 -1.41 -4.58
CA SER A 42 -15.63 -1.96 -3.69
C SER A 42 -17.00 -1.77 -4.32
N SER A 43 -17.76 -2.84 -4.41
CA SER A 43 -19.10 -2.87 -5.00
C SER A 43 -20.13 -3.31 -3.97
N PRO A 44 -21.30 -2.67 -3.93
CA PRO A 44 -22.42 -3.13 -3.11
C PRO A 44 -23.09 -4.39 -3.65
N ASN A 45 -22.76 -4.80 -4.88
CA ASN A 45 -23.35 -5.97 -5.55
C ASN A 45 -22.45 -7.20 -5.51
N GLY A 46 -21.30 -7.14 -4.83
CA GLY A 46 -20.31 -8.22 -4.81
C GLY A 46 -19.37 -8.18 -6.01
N SER A 47 -19.12 -9.34 -6.64
CA SER A 47 -18.21 -9.43 -7.78
C SER A 47 -18.76 -8.71 -9.00
N GLU A 48 -17.91 -7.96 -9.68
CA GLU A 48 -18.21 -7.27 -10.92
C GLU A 48 -17.28 -7.76 -12.04
N GLY A 49 -17.66 -7.54 -13.30
CA GLY A 49 -16.88 -7.96 -14.46
C GLY A 49 -15.90 -6.90 -14.92
N ALA A 50 -16.25 -5.63 -14.83
CA ALA A 50 -15.42 -4.51 -15.25
C ALA A 50 -15.79 -3.23 -14.52
N ALA A 51 -14.83 -2.30 -14.46
CA ALA A 51 -15.07 -0.94 -14.00
C ALA A 51 -14.17 0.05 -14.72
N VAL A 52 -14.69 1.25 -14.90
CA VAL A 52 -13.91 2.43 -15.29
C VAL A 52 -13.74 3.29 -14.04
N VAL A 53 -12.50 3.59 -13.74
CA VAL A 53 -12.10 4.33 -12.54
C VAL A 53 -11.20 5.49 -12.96
N THR A 54 -11.46 6.66 -12.43
CA THR A 54 -10.56 7.81 -12.57
C THR A 54 -9.82 8.02 -11.27
N LEU A 55 -8.50 8.08 -11.34
CA LEU A 55 -7.61 8.41 -10.23
C LEU A 55 -7.05 9.81 -10.43
N ILE A 56 -7.36 10.71 -9.52
CA ILE A 56 -6.87 12.09 -9.53
C ILE A 56 -5.91 12.30 -8.35
N GLY A 57 -4.74 12.83 -8.65
CA GLY A 57 -3.74 13.15 -7.65
C GLY A 57 -2.37 13.34 -8.23
N GLU A 58 -1.54 14.10 -7.52
CA GLU A 58 -0.14 14.28 -7.87
C GLU A 58 0.64 12.96 -7.67
N GLY A 59 1.61 12.73 -8.54
CA GLY A 59 2.52 11.59 -8.41
C GLY A 59 1.91 10.24 -8.74
N VAL A 60 0.73 10.19 -9.37
CA VAL A 60 0.17 8.95 -9.88
C VAL A 60 1.00 8.47 -11.07
N GLY A 61 1.68 7.35 -10.88
CA GLY A 61 2.56 6.72 -11.86
C GLY A 61 1.88 5.59 -12.64
N ALA A 62 2.64 4.56 -12.96
CA ALA A 62 2.17 3.41 -13.71
C ALA A 62 1.06 2.66 -12.98
N VAL A 63 0.09 2.15 -13.73
CA VAL A 63 -0.92 1.21 -13.24
C VAL A 63 -0.69 -0.16 -13.87
N THR A 64 -0.93 -1.20 -13.08
CA THR A 64 -0.65 -2.59 -13.49
C THR A 64 -1.81 -3.49 -13.06
N ALA A 65 -2.27 -4.34 -13.96
CA ALA A 65 -3.28 -5.33 -13.62
C ALA A 65 -2.76 -6.32 -12.56
N LEU A 66 -3.60 -6.66 -11.60
CA LEU A 66 -3.39 -7.79 -10.70
C LEU A 66 -4.12 -9.02 -11.19
N ASP A 67 -5.34 -8.83 -11.64
CA ASP A 67 -6.20 -9.87 -12.16
C ASP A 67 -6.82 -9.37 -13.48
N GLY A 68 -6.95 -10.24 -14.47
CA GLY A 68 -7.56 -9.89 -15.75
C GLY A 68 -6.75 -8.90 -16.59
N TRP A 69 -7.44 -7.95 -17.20
CA TRP A 69 -6.84 -6.95 -18.08
C TRP A 69 -7.05 -5.55 -17.57
N LEU A 70 -6.12 -4.67 -17.93
CA LEU A 70 -6.17 -3.26 -17.59
C LEU A 70 -5.79 -2.42 -18.81
N PHE A 71 -6.56 -1.37 -19.01
CA PHE A 71 -6.27 -0.33 -19.99
C PHE A 71 -6.20 1.01 -19.29
N GLU A 72 -5.24 1.84 -19.65
CA GLU A 72 -5.07 3.16 -19.05
C GLU A 72 -5.06 4.27 -20.08
N GLU A 73 -5.59 5.40 -19.70
CA GLU A 73 -5.52 6.66 -20.42
C GLU A 73 -5.03 7.74 -19.46
N ARG A 74 -3.94 8.41 -19.84
CA ARG A 74 -3.46 9.56 -19.07
C ARG A 74 -4.36 10.76 -19.32
N ILE A 75 -4.76 11.40 -18.23
CA ILE A 75 -5.50 12.64 -18.21
C ILE A 75 -4.70 13.73 -17.50
N ALA A 76 -5.16 15.00 -17.56
CA ALA A 76 -4.38 16.14 -17.08
C ALA A 76 -3.86 15.98 -15.65
N ASP A 77 -4.72 15.53 -14.74
CA ASP A 77 -4.42 15.47 -13.30
C ASP A 77 -4.38 14.03 -12.74
N GLY A 78 -4.23 13.03 -13.61
CA GLY A 78 -4.25 11.66 -13.17
C GLY A 78 -4.31 10.62 -14.27
N VAL A 79 -5.09 9.59 -14.05
CA VAL A 79 -5.25 8.47 -14.98
C VAL A 79 -6.68 7.94 -14.93
N ARG A 80 -7.23 7.64 -16.10
CA ARG A 80 -8.45 6.83 -16.24
C ARG A 80 -8.05 5.39 -16.50
N VAL A 81 -8.61 4.47 -15.73
CA VAL A 81 -8.29 3.04 -15.77
C VAL A 81 -9.56 2.26 -16.08
N MET A 82 -9.51 1.39 -17.06
CA MET A 82 -10.52 0.35 -17.25
C MET A 82 -9.93 -0.97 -16.80
N VAL A 83 -10.49 -1.57 -15.78
CA VAL A 83 -10.12 -2.89 -15.27
C VAL A 83 -11.20 -3.90 -15.63
N VAL A 84 -10.79 -5.02 -16.17
CA VAL A 84 -11.70 -6.10 -16.60
C VAL A 84 -11.21 -7.40 -15.98
N ASN A 85 -12.10 -8.12 -15.33
CA ASN A 85 -11.82 -9.42 -14.76
C ASN A 85 -12.86 -10.44 -15.29
N ASP A 86 -12.39 -11.46 -15.98
CA ASP A 86 -13.21 -12.56 -16.47
C ASP A 86 -13.42 -13.66 -15.43
N GLN A 87 -12.76 -13.54 -14.29
CA GLN A 87 -12.92 -14.44 -13.15
C GLN A 87 -13.79 -13.78 -12.08
N ALA A 88 -14.58 -14.58 -11.38
CA ALA A 88 -15.32 -14.07 -10.23
C ALA A 88 -14.34 -13.61 -9.14
N GLY A 89 -14.47 -12.35 -8.74
CA GLY A 89 -13.59 -11.78 -7.72
C GLY A 89 -13.61 -10.26 -7.71
N PRO A 90 -12.82 -9.64 -6.83
CA PRO A 90 -12.72 -8.19 -6.77
C PRO A 90 -11.96 -7.64 -7.98
N LEU A 91 -12.35 -6.44 -8.42
CA LEU A 91 -11.59 -5.68 -9.40
C LEU A 91 -10.45 -4.95 -8.68
N ARG A 92 -9.23 -5.33 -9.01
CA ARG A 92 -8.01 -4.82 -8.34
C ARG A 92 -6.93 -4.51 -9.36
N PHE A 93 -6.17 -3.49 -9.05
CA PHE A 93 -4.98 -3.14 -9.81
C PHE A 93 -3.96 -2.45 -8.92
N GLN A 94 -2.71 -2.44 -9.33
CA GLN A 94 -1.67 -1.71 -8.65
C GLN A 94 -1.48 -0.32 -9.24
N VAL A 95 -1.19 0.64 -8.39
CA VAL A 95 -0.84 1.99 -8.79
C VAL A 95 0.47 2.39 -8.12
N ALA A 96 1.43 2.80 -8.93
CA ALA A 96 2.68 3.37 -8.46
C ALA A 96 2.45 4.84 -8.08
N LEU A 97 2.97 5.24 -6.93
CA LEU A 97 2.87 6.59 -6.43
C LEU A 97 4.27 7.15 -6.15
N ALA A 98 4.45 8.43 -6.38
CA ALA A 98 5.67 9.13 -5.98
C ALA A 98 5.80 9.21 -4.46
N ASP A 99 4.68 9.23 -3.75
CA ASP A 99 4.60 9.16 -2.30
C ASP A 99 3.35 8.37 -1.87
N THR A 100 3.55 7.24 -1.22
CA THR A 100 2.46 6.36 -0.77
C THR A 100 1.62 6.93 0.37
N THR A 101 2.04 8.02 0.98
CA THR A 101 1.21 8.78 1.94
C THR A 101 0.22 9.72 1.25
N GLN A 102 0.47 10.06 -0.02
CA GLN A 102 -0.37 10.90 -0.87
C GLN A 102 -1.27 10.02 -1.73
N ARG A 103 -2.37 9.58 -1.15
CA ARG A 103 -3.30 8.72 -1.88
C ARG A 103 -4.11 9.53 -2.89
N PRO A 104 -4.27 9.04 -4.13
CA PRO A 104 -5.14 9.69 -5.09
C PRO A 104 -6.61 9.57 -4.67
N VAL A 105 -7.43 10.42 -5.22
CA VAL A 105 -8.88 10.28 -5.15
C VAL A 105 -9.33 9.38 -6.28
N GLY A 106 -9.96 8.25 -5.94
CA GLY A 106 -10.53 7.31 -6.89
C GLY A 106 -12.02 7.51 -7.03
N THR A 107 -12.50 7.66 -8.27
CA THR A 107 -13.92 7.77 -8.60
C THR A 107 -14.28 6.65 -9.56
N VAL A 108 -15.32 5.90 -9.23
CA VAL A 108 -15.89 4.89 -10.13
C VAL A 108 -16.86 5.56 -11.09
N GLU A 109 -16.56 5.49 -12.38
CA GLU A 109 -17.36 6.14 -13.43
C GLU A 109 -18.38 5.20 -14.07
N GLU A 110 -17.97 3.95 -14.31
CA GLU A 110 -18.83 2.92 -14.88
C GLU A 110 -18.49 1.55 -14.27
N VAL A 111 -19.47 0.70 -14.16
CA VAL A 111 -19.32 -0.68 -13.73
C VAL A 111 -20.20 -1.58 -14.59
N ALA A 112 -19.65 -2.71 -15.00
CA ALA A 112 -20.40 -3.81 -15.61
C ALA A 112 -20.32 -5.05 -14.73
N GLY A 113 -21.43 -5.72 -14.57
CA GLY A 113 -21.49 -6.99 -13.85
C GLY A 113 -20.82 -8.13 -14.61
N PRO A 114 -20.72 -9.31 -14.01
CA PRO A 114 -20.15 -10.49 -14.65
C PRO A 114 -21.00 -11.00 -15.84
N ASP A 115 -22.19 -10.47 -16.00
CA ASP A 115 -23.13 -10.69 -17.11
C ASP A 115 -23.00 -9.66 -18.25
N ASP A 116 -21.98 -8.83 -18.22
CA ASP A 116 -21.71 -7.73 -19.15
C ASP A 116 -22.79 -6.63 -19.17
N VAL A 117 -23.63 -6.58 -18.15
CA VAL A 117 -24.67 -5.55 -18.03
C VAL A 117 -24.17 -4.38 -17.20
N LEU A 118 -24.31 -3.18 -17.74
CA LEU A 118 -23.98 -1.95 -17.00
C LEU A 118 -24.80 -1.80 -15.73
N ARG A 119 -24.13 -1.46 -14.66
CA ARG A 119 -24.74 -1.17 -13.36
C ARG A 119 -25.16 0.30 -13.29
N SER A 120 -26.24 0.56 -12.58
CA SER A 120 -26.58 1.92 -12.22
C SER A 120 -25.73 2.39 -11.05
N LEU A 121 -25.06 3.52 -11.20
CA LEU A 121 -24.31 4.15 -10.09
C LEU A 121 -25.17 5.09 -9.26
N ALA A 122 -26.43 5.31 -9.63
CA ALA A 122 -27.31 6.26 -8.98
C ALA A 122 -27.67 5.93 -7.52
N THR A 123 -27.54 4.63 -7.14
CA THR A 123 -27.79 4.15 -5.76
C THR A 123 -26.51 3.73 -5.06
N ALA A 124 -25.40 4.26 -5.46
CA ALA A 124 -24.08 3.65 -5.36
C ALA A 124 -23.41 3.72 -3.99
N GLY A 125 -22.93 2.58 -3.53
CA GLY A 125 -21.83 2.40 -2.59
C GLY A 125 -20.55 1.95 -3.27
N TYR A 126 -20.30 2.37 -4.54
CA TYR A 126 -19.03 2.07 -5.21
C TYR A 126 -17.93 3.00 -4.71
N THR A 127 -16.85 2.42 -4.27
CA THR A 127 -15.67 3.17 -3.79
C THR A 127 -14.40 2.56 -4.34
N VAL A 128 -13.33 3.34 -4.34
CA VAL A 128 -11.97 2.86 -4.58
C VAL A 128 -11.18 2.98 -3.30
N GLU A 129 -10.69 1.86 -2.81
CA GLU A 129 -9.87 1.77 -1.62
C GLU A 129 -8.43 1.49 -2.01
N PHE A 130 -7.49 2.10 -1.28
CA PHE A 130 -6.06 1.89 -1.49
C PHE A 130 -5.47 1.17 -0.29
N ILE A 131 -4.89 0.01 -0.53
CA ILE A 131 -4.24 -0.83 0.48
C ILE A 131 -2.78 -1.09 0.12
N ARG A 132 -1.98 -1.39 1.13
CA ARG A 132 -0.57 -1.81 0.99
C ARG A 132 -0.46 -3.30 0.83
#